data_ebd903522ce842db21d76b3410b2be4d
#
_entry.id   ebd903522ce842db21d76b3410b2be4d
#
_cell.length_a   1.000
_cell.length_b   1.000
_cell.length_c   1.000
_cell.angle_alpha   90.00
_cell.angle_beta   90.00
_cell.angle_gamma   90.00
#
_symmetry.space_group_name_H-M   'P 1'
#
loop_
_entity.id
_entity.type
_entity.pdbx_description
1 polymer ?
#
loop_
_entity_poly.entity_id
_entity_poly.type
_entity_poly.pdbx_seq_one_letter_code
_entity_poly.pdbx_strand_id
1 'polypeptide(L)' 'MKQFEIGKTYQTRSICDSNCIISITVTGRTASTITVNESGEIKKLRISKKYSGFRNAETVLPWGSYSMAPVISAE' A
#
# COMPACT_ATOMS: atom_id res chain seq x y z
N MET A 1 -11.78 -5.06 9.89
CA MET A 1 -10.58 -4.53 9.22
C MET A 1 -10.94 -4.02 7.83
N LYS A 2 -10.55 -2.82 7.50
CA LYS A 2 -10.75 -2.28 6.15
C LYS A 2 -9.86 -2.99 5.15
N GLN A 3 -10.36 -3.22 3.96
CA GLN A 3 -9.66 -3.94 2.89
C GLN A 3 -9.45 -3.04 1.68
N PHE A 4 -8.37 -3.30 0.95
CA PHE A 4 -8.13 -2.61 -0.32
C PHE A 4 -9.22 -3.00 -1.33
N GLU A 5 -9.77 -2.00 -2.02
CA GLU A 5 -10.82 -2.21 -3.01
C GLU A 5 -10.26 -2.04 -4.42
N ILE A 6 -10.64 -2.95 -5.33
CA ILE A 6 -10.24 -2.88 -6.73
C ILE A 6 -10.84 -1.62 -7.36
N GLY A 7 -10.02 -0.88 -8.11
CA GLY A 7 -10.42 0.34 -8.77
C GLY A 7 -10.24 1.60 -7.93
N LYS A 8 -9.80 1.46 -6.69
CA LYS A 8 -9.61 2.59 -5.78
C LYS A 8 -8.14 2.98 -5.71
N THR A 9 -7.87 4.29 -5.55
CA THR A 9 -6.52 4.83 -5.43
C THR A 9 -6.24 5.15 -3.97
N TYR A 10 -5.04 4.76 -3.52
CA TYR A 10 -4.56 5.02 -2.16
C TYR A 10 -3.25 5.78 -2.24
N GLN A 11 -3.02 6.68 -1.29
CA GLN A 11 -1.85 7.55 -1.28
C GLN A 11 -1.19 7.59 0.09
N THR A 12 0.12 7.82 0.09
CA THR A 12 0.89 8.10 1.30
C THR A 12 2.03 9.05 0.97
N ARG A 13 2.61 9.65 1.99
CA ARG A 13 3.80 10.49 1.84
C ARG A 13 5.03 9.70 2.25
N SER A 14 6.15 9.94 1.54
CA SER A 14 7.43 9.40 1.98
C SER A 14 7.83 10.02 3.32
N ILE A 15 8.31 9.20 4.23
CA ILE A 15 8.76 9.67 5.55
C ILE A 15 9.96 10.59 5.41
N CYS A 16 10.84 10.32 4.46
CA CYS A 16 12.06 11.09 4.24
C CYS A 16 11.84 12.37 3.43
N ASP A 17 10.75 12.47 2.70
CA ASP A 17 10.43 13.63 1.85
C ASP A 17 8.93 13.85 1.81
N SER A 18 8.46 14.85 2.53
CA SER A 18 7.03 15.15 2.63
C SER A 18 6.43 15.66 1.32
N ASN A 19 7.25 16.06 0.35
CA ASN A 19 6.80 16.48 -0.97
C ASN A 19 6.66 15.28 -1.93
N CYS A 20 7.17 14.12 -1.56
CA CYS A 20 7.07 12.92 -2.37
C CYS A 20 5.82 12.12 -1.99
N ILE A 21 4.82 12.16 -2.85
CA ILE A 21 3.56 11.44 -2.63
C ILE A 21 3.60 10.16 -3.46
N ILE A 22 3.33 9.03 -2.80
CA ILE A 22 3.23 7.73 -3.44
C ILE A 22 1.76 7.41 -3.62
N SER A 23 1.33 7.21 -4.87
CA SER A 23 -0.05 6.84 -5.21
C SER A 23 -0.06 5.47 -5.86
N ILE A 24 -0.99 4.62 -5.43
CA ILE A 24 -1.22 3.32 -6.05
C ILE A 24 -2.70 3.16 -6.36
N THR A 25 -3.01 2.55 -7.49
CA THR A 25 -4.38 2.17 -7.85
C THR A 25 -4.48 0.65 -7.84
N VAL A 26 -5.39 0.11 -7.04
CA VAL A 26 -5.56 -1.34 -6.94
C VAL A 26 -6.29 -1.84 -8.18
N THR A 27 -5.66 -2.74 -8.94
CA THR A 27 -6.24 -3.32 -10.15
C THR A 27 -6.68 -4.77 -9.96
N GLY A 28 -6.18 -5.44 -8.91
CA GLY A 28 -6.57 -6.79 -8.58
C GLY A 28 -6.14 -7.13 -7.18
N ARG A 29 -6.64 -8.23 -6.63
CA ARG A 29 -6.24 -8.68 -5.31
C ARG A 29 -6.49 -10.16 -5.10
N THR A 30 -5.74 -10.73 -4.15
CA THR A 30 -6.01 -12.04 -3.57
C THR A 30 -6.22 -11.85 -2.07
N ALA A 31 -6.31 -12.94 -1.31
CA ALA A 31 -6.50 -12.87 0.15
C ALA A 31 -5.35 -12.16 0.89
N SER A 32 -4.13 -12.21 0.34
CA SER A 32 -2.94 -11.70 1.03
C SER A 32 -2.05 -10.78 0.17
N THR A 33 -2.43 -10.55 -1.08
CA THR A 33 -1.63 -9.77 -2.04
C THR A 33 -2.54 -8.87 -2.85
N ILE A 34 -2.08 -7.67 -3.16
CA ILE A 34 -2.79 -6.78 -4.08
C ILE A 34 -1.91 -6.50 -5.30
N THR A 35 -2.55 -6.32 -6.44
CA THR A 35 -1.89 -5.87 -7.68
C THR A 35 -2.24 -4.41 -7.85
N VAL A 36 -1.23 -3.58 -8.05
CA VAL A 36 -1.42 -2.14 -8.13
C VAL A 36 -0.73 -1.56 -9.34
N ASN A 37 -1.21 -0.41 -9.78
CA ASN A 37 -0.56 0.42 -10.78
C ASN A 37 0.04 1.62 -10.04
N GLU A 38 1.36 1.76 -10.11
CA GLU A 38 2.08 2.90 -9.54
C GLU A 38 2.80 3.62 -10.67
N SER A 39 2.32 4.81 -11.02
CA SER A 39 2.90 5.64 -12.08
C SER A 39 3.05 4.90 -13.43
N GLY A 40 2.06 4.09 -13.78
CA GLY A 40 2.07 3.30 -15.02
C GLY A 40 2.77 1.96 -14.90
N GLU A 41 3.34 1.63 -13.74
CA GLU A 41 4.03 0.37 -13.51
C GLU A 41 3.17 -0.57 -12.67
N ILE A 42 3.02 -1.81 -13.11
CA ILE A 42 2.22 -2.81 -12.40
C ILE A 42 3.11 -3.53 -11.41
N LYS A 43 2.68 -3.56 -10.15
CA LYS A 43 3.40 -4.22 -9.05
C LYS A 43 2.47 -5.11 -8.25
N LYS A 44 3.02 -6.18 -7.69
CA LYS A 44 2.31 -7.00 -6.71
C LYS A 44 2.88 -6.70 -5.33
N LEU A 45 1.99 -6.35 -4.40
CA LEU A 45 2.38 -6.00 -3.04
C LEU A 45 1.72 -6.95 -2.06
N ARG A 46 2.54 -7.53 -1.17
CA ARG A 46 2.02 -8.40 -0.11
C ARG A 46 1.46 -7.55 1.02
N ILE A 47 0.26 -7.90 1.47
CA ILE A 47 -0.36 -7.23 2.62
C ILE A 47 0.43 -7.62 3.88
N SER A 48 0.91 -6.63 4.62
CA SER A 48 1.65 -6.85 5.86
C SER A 48 0.70 -7.14 7.01
N LYS A 49 0.77 -8.34 7.58
CA LYS A 49 -0.07 -8.71 8.73
C LYS A 49 0.26 -7.87 9.96
N LYS A 50 1.53 -7.57 10.16
CA LYS A 50 1.99 -6.78 11.32
C LYS A 50 1.39 -5.38 11.31
N TYR A 51 1.57 -4.64 10.23
CA TYR A 51 1.07 -3.28 10.12
C TYR A 51 -0.44 -3.23 9.99
N SER A 52 -1.03 -4.22 9.34
CA SER A 52 -2.49 -4.31 9.22
C SER A 52 -3.15 -4.47 10.59
N GLY A 53 -2.55 -5.25 11.47
CA GLY A 53 -3.04 -5.42 12.84
C GLY A 53 -3.00 -4.12 13.64
N PHE A 54 -1.94 -3.34 13.50
CA PHE A 54 -1.81 -2.06 14.21
C PHE A 54 -2.85 -1.04 13.75
N ARG A 55 -3.14 -0.99 12.47
CA ARG A 55 -4.01 0.04 11.88
C ARG A 55 -5.47 -0.37 11.76
N ASN A 56 -5.75 -1.64 12.04
CA ASN A 56 -7.06 -2.24 11.80
C ASN A 56 -7.54 -2.06 10.35
N ALA A 57 -6.59 -2.07 9.42
CA ALA A 57 -6.81 -1.93 7.99
C ALA A 57 -5.68 -2.63 7.25
N GLU A 58 -5.97 -3.20 6.09
CA GLU A 58 -4.92 -3.81 5.27
C GLU A 58 -3.86 -2.76 4.95
N THR A 59 -2.60 -3.15 5.06
CA THR A 59 -1.46 -2.24 4.88
C THR A 59 -0.41 -2.92 4.03
N VAL A 60 0.15 -2.18 3.08
CA VAL A 60 1.24 -2.64 2.22
C VAL A 60 2.41 -1.70 2.30
N LEU A 61 3.61 -2.21 1.96
CA LEU A 61 4.83 -1.42 1.88
C LEU A 61 5.24 -1.36 0.40
N PRO A 62 4.87 -0.30 -0.34
CA PRO A 62 5.08 -0.24 -1.79
C PRO A 62 6.54 -0.30 -2.20
N TRP A 63 7.46 0.11 -1.33
CA TRP A 63 8.90 0.11 -1.61
C TRP A 63 9.65 -0.98 -0.83
N GLY A 64 8.92 -1.91 -0.20
CA GLY A 64 9.53 -2.97 0.58
C GLY A 64 9.69 -2.61 2.05
N SER A 65 10.25 -3.55 2.82
CA SER A 65 10.42 -3.40 4.27
C SER A 65 11.85 -2.98 4.59
N TYR A 66 12.00 -1.76 5.10
CA TYR A 66 13.28 -1.24 5.57
C TYR A 66 13.02 -0.14 6.60
N SER A 67 14.09 0.37 7.22
CA SER A 67 13.95 1.46 8.20
C SER A 67 13.31 2.69 7.55
N MET A 68 12.27 3.24 8.17
CA MET A 68 11.50 4.39 7.65
C MET A 68 10.81 4.12 6.30
N ALA A 69 10.46 2.87 6.02
CA ALA A 69 9.75 2.53 4.79
C ALA A 69 8.36 3.17 4.78
N PRO A 70 7.91 3.69 3.62
CA PRO A 70 6.55 4.19 3.50
C PRO A 70 5.55 3.04 3.59
N VAL A 71 4.36 3.32 4.14
CA VAL A 71 3.27 2.35 4.24
C VAL A 71 2.00 2.97 3.69
N ILE A 72 1.19 2.14 3.04
CA ILE A 72 -0.13 2.55 2.53
C ILE A 72 -1.17 1.64 3.18
N SER A 73 -2.17 2.25 3.80
CA SER A 73 -3.27 1.55 4.46
C SER A 73 -4.57 1.71 3.69
N ALA A 74 -5.46 0.75 3.84
CA ALA A 74 -6.79 0.77 3.22
C ALA A 74 -7.79 1.69 3.96
N GLU A 75 -7.29 2.62 4.72
CA GLU A 75 -8.12 3.60 5.45
C GLU A 75 -8.73 4.63 4.53
#